data_65154039fe943d17a67a57c949bef0e3
#
_entry.id   65154039fe943d17a67a57c949bef0e3
#
_cell.length_a   1.000
_cell.length_b   1.000
_cell.length_c   1.000
_cell.angle_alpha   90.00
_cell.angle_beta   90.00
_cell.angle_gamma   90.00
#
_symmetry.space_group_name_H-M   'P 1'
#
loop_
_entity.id
_entity.type
_entity.pdbx_description
1 polymer ?
#
loop_
_entity_poly.entity_id
_entity_poly.type
_entity_poly.pdbx_seq_one_letter_code
_entity_poly.pdbx_strand_id
1 'polypeptide(L)'
;PFDRAHVINAFKSENDEGRERTYGDDFINKTFDVVFRVSPLILSDWKSYFGTKWTEAFGENNSVPDAVTQIYDAFSPTITPRDIVSFINEYVSIAKTAIDDIPAQYIALFIFGKKLIDNNPQKELLNPSFLGSLKFLYENDKDIPKYLSALYYQLPVNEAMDVVFTRTCQQALDNNNPEQLNDIVNRPAIFMGVIENAILNITNIENATLCLNNLEMSHLPNAAINRFWNCIFGKLDFNALEQEAVKDYQFILLKHLASKNYKIRLACSMVKGYRYCEENNPEADNYVKGVRLLREYDTDILARAIAPKWEI
;
A
#
# COMPACT_ATOMS: atom_id res chain seq x y z
N PRO A 1 -14.04 -21.72 39.71
CA PRO A 1 -13.05 -20.68 39.39
C PRO A 1 -13.75 -19.42 38.92
N PHE A 2 -13.31 -18.25 39.38
CA PHE A 2 -13.81 -16.96 38.93
C PHE A 2 -12.64 -15.99 38.75
N ASP A 3 -12.83 -15.02 37.85
CA ASP A 3 -11.89 -13.93 37.65
C ASP A 3 -12.20 -12.83 38.71
N ARG A 4 -11.25 -12.59 39.63
CA ARG A 4 -11.40 -11.59 40.69
C ARG A 4 -11.60 -10.19 40.12
N ALA A 5 -10.86 -9.81 39.08
CA ALA A 5 -10.97 -8.49 38.47
C ALA A 5 -12.36 -8.29 37.84
N HIS A 6 -12.90 -9.32 37.23
CA HIS A 6 -14.26 -9.30 36.65
C HIS A 6 -15.33 -9.14 37.73
N VAL A 7 -15.21 -9.88 38.82
CA VAL A 7 -16.15 -9.76 39.98
C VAL A 7 -16.06 -8.38 40.61
N ILE A 8 -14.86 -7.87 40.86
CA ILE A 8 -14.66 -6.52 41.42
C ILE A 8 -15.29 -5.46 40.50
N ASN A 9 -15.07 -5.56 39.18
CA ASN A 9 -15.64 -4.61 38.24
C ASN A 9 -17.17 -4.70 38.13
N ALA A 10 -17.74 -5.90 38.22
CA ALA A 10 -19.18 -6.10 38.19
C ALA A 10 -19.91 -5.48 39.42
N PHE A 11 -19.20 -5.37 40.55
CA PHE A 11 -19.73 -4.78 41.79
C PHE A 11 -19.17 -3.39 42.09
N LYS A 12 -18.50 -2.74 41.15
CA LYS A 12 -17.97 -1.39 41.29
C LYS A 12 -19.13 -0.40 41.36
N SER A 13 -19.20 0.37 42.48
CA SER A 13 -20.16 1.45 42.63
C SER A 13 -19.44 2.80 42.56
N GLU A 14 -20.18 3.88 42.23
CA GLU A 14 -19.65 5.26 42.18
C GLU A 14 -19.07 5.73 43.55
N ASN A 15 -19.40 5.05 44.65
CA ASN A 15 -18.93 5.36 46.00
C ASN A 15 -17.61 4.67 46.38
N ASP A 16 -17.02 3.86 45.51
CA ASP A 16 -15.80 3.11 45.76
C ASP A 16 -14.51 3.85 45.38
N GLU A 17 -14.63 5.07 44.81
CA GLU A 17 -13.47 5.89 44.47
C GLU A 17 -12.74 6.32 45.75
N GLY A 18 -11.50 5.84 45.89
CA GLY A 18 -10.62 6.16 47.02
C GLY A 18 -10.68 5.21 48.24
N ARG A 19 -11.39 4.10 48.19
CA ARG A 19 -11.40 3.09 49.22
C ARG A 19 -10.33 2.02 49.00
N GLU A 20 -9.62 1.63 50.09
CA GLU A 20 -8.65 0.51 50.04
C GLU A 20 -9.30 -0.84 49.72
N ARG A 21 -10.60 -0.99 50.02
CA ARG A 21 -11.40 -2.19 49.68
C ARG A 21 -12.65 -1.80 48.95
N THR A 22 -12.92 -2.51 47.86
CA THR A 22 -14.13 -2.32 47.06
C THR A 22 -15.25 -3.25 47.54
N TYR A 23 -16.50 -2.91 47.23
CA TYR A 23 -17.66 -3.78 47.48
C TYR A 23 -17.50 -5.19 46.88
N GLY A 24 -16.80 -5.29 45.76
CA GLY A 24 -16.46 -6.57 45.12
C GLY A 24 -15.50 -7.42 45.97
N ASP A 25 -14.53 -6.80 46.64
CA ASP A 25 -13.62 -7.52 47.55
C ASP A 25 -14.38 -8.01 48.79
N ASP A 26 -15.27 -7.19 49.34
CA ASP A 26 -16.12 -7.59 50.47
C ASP A 26 -17.08 -8.72 50.11
N PHE A 27 -17.64 -8.70 48.91
CA PHE A 27 -18.47 -9.80 48.40
C PHE A 27 -17.70 -11.11 48.32
N ILE A 28 -16.48 -11.08 47.74
CA ILE A 28 -15.62 -12.27 47.63
C ILE A 28 -15.30 -12.82 49.01
N ASN A 29 -14.88 -11.95 49.94
CA ASN A 29 -14.50 -12.37 51.31
C ASN A 29 -15.67 -12.88 52.16
N LYS A 30 -16.90 -12.42 51.90
CA LYS A 30 -18.12 -12.93 52.59
C LYS A 30 -18.66 -14.20 51.97
N THR A 31 -18.40 -14.41 50.65
CA THR A 31 -18.97 -15.56 49.92
C THR A 31 -18.07 -16.79 49.97
N PHE A 32 -16.77 -16.60 50.08
CA PHE A 32 -15.79 -17.68 50.07
C PHE A 32 -14.94 -17.69 51.34
N ASP A 33 -15.02 -18.74 52.13
CA ASP A 33 -14.23 -18.95 53.33
C ASP A 33 -12.73 -19.04 53.05
N VAL A 34 -12.38 -19.60 51.88
CA VAL A 34 -10.98 -19.74 51.43
C VAL A 34 -10.91 -19.43 49.92
N VAL A 35 -10.03 -18.50 49.57
CA VAL A 35 -9.75 -18.15 48.18
C VAL A 35 -8.34 -18.62 47.79
N PHE A 36 -8.26 -19.64 46.99
CA PHE A 36 -7.01 -20.09 46.40
C PHE A 36 -6.67 -19.24 45.18
N ARG A 37 -5.53 -18.57 45.20
CA ARG A 37 -4.97 -17.97 43.99
C ARG A 37 -4.32 -19.05 43.12
N VAL A 38 -4.87 -19.24 41.94
CA VAL A 38 -4.14 -19.92 40.89
C VAL A 38 -3.07 -18.93 40.42
N SER A 39 -1.80 -19.25 40.64
CA SER A 39 -0.71 -18.46 40.08
C SER A 39 -0.88 -18.38 38.57
N PRO A 40 -0.60 -17.23 37.92
CA PRO A 40 -0.51 -17.19 36.47
C PRO A 40 0.38 -18.37 36.03
N LEU A 41 -0.08 -19.15 35.10
CA LEU A 41 0.75 -20.20 34.51
C LEU A 41 1.98 -19.50 33.91
N ILE A 42 3.09 -19.51 34.68
CA ILE A 42 4.40 -19.24 34.09
C ILE A 42 4.68 -20.47 33.26
N LEU A 43 4.29 -20.40 32.00
CA LEU A 43 4.69 -21.40 31.02
C LEU A 43 6.20 -21.26 30.80
N SER A 44 6.97 -21.78 31.77
CA SER A 44 8.42 -21.91 31.64
C SER A 44 8.81 -22.73 30.40
N ASP A 45 7.88 -23.51 29.88
CA ASP A 45 8.03 -24.33 28.67
C ASP A 45 6.85 -24.21 27.70
N TRP A 46 6.47 -22.97 27.40
CA TRP A 46 5.39 -22.70 26.46
C TRP A 46 5.67 -23.25 25.05
N LYS A 47 6.95 -23.34 24.66
CA LYS A 47 7.37 -23.87 23.35
C LYS A 47 7.03 -25.33 23.20
N SER A 48 7.24 -26.12 24.25
CA SER A 48 6.84 -27.52 24.27
C SER A 48 5.33 -27.68 24.15
N TYR A 49 4.56 -26.89 24.88
CA TYR A 49 3.09 -26.89 24.79
C TYR A 49 2.62 -26.44 23.38
N PHE A 50 3.23 -25.40 22.86
CA PHE A 50 2.96 -24.92 21.49
C PHE A 50 3.21 -26.03 20.45
N GLY A 51 4.38 -26.69 20.55
CA GLY A 51 4.74 -27.81 19.68
C GLY A 51 3.73 -28.97 19.75
N THR A 52 3.30 -29.34 20.96
CA THR A 52 2.29 -30.37 21.15
C THR A 52 0.97 -30.01 20.46
N LYS A 53 0.47 -28.78 20.67
CA LYS A 53 -0.79 -28.31 20.05
C LYS A 53 -0.67 -28.14 18.54
N TRP A 54 0.50 -27.76 18.05
CA TRP A 54 0.77 -27.69 16.62
C TRP A 54 0.73 -29.08 15.97
N THR A 55 1.39 -30.05 16.60
CA THR A 55 1.39 -31.45 16.13
C THR A 55 -0.01 -32.06 16.14
N GLU A 56 -0.83 -31.76 17.16
CA GLU A 56 -2.24 -32.14 17.19
C GLU A 56 -3.04 -31.57 16.00
N ALA A 57 -2.71 -30.35 15.57
CA ALA A 57 -3.42 -29.66 14.49
C ALA A 57 -2.95 -30.05 13.08
N PHE A 58 -1.64 -30.27 12.89
CA PHE A 58 -1.03 -30.49 11.59
C PHE A 58 -0.51 -31.92 11.35
N GLY A 59 -0.53 -32.78 12.38
CA GLY A 59 -0.04 -34.15 12.34
C GLY A 59 1.41 -34.29 12.84
N GLU A 60 1.76 -35.49 13.28
CA GLU A 60 3.03 -35.80 13.97
C GLU A 60 4.30 -35.49 13.15
N ASN A 61 4.22 -35.46 11.84
CA ASN A 61 5.36 -35.19 10.97
C ASN A 61 5.62 -33.69 10.71
N ASN A 62 4.80 -32.80 11.27
CA ASN A 62 4.90 -31.35 11.06
C ASN A 62 5.35 -30.64 12.33
N SER A 63 6.66 -30.35 12.41
CA SER A 63 7.21 -29.50 13.47
C SER A 63 6.81 -28.04 13.27
N VAL A 64 6.76 -27.28 14.36
CA VAL A 64 6.55 -25.82 14.30
C VAL A 64 7.73 -25.19 13.56
N PRO A 65 7.47 -24.38 12.51
CA PRO A 65 8.55 -23.62 11.89
C PRO A 65 9.16 -22.61 12.87
N ASP A 66 10.49 -22.52 12.93
CA ASP A 66 11.20 -21.60 13.84
C ASP A 66 10.73 -20.14 13.70
N ALA A 67 10.48 -19.70 12.47
CA ALA A 67 9.98 -18.36 12.20
C ALA A 67 8.62 -18.10 12.85
N VAL A 68 7.70 -19.08 12.87
CA VAL A 68 6.38 -18.96 13.52
C VAL A 68 6.55 -18.81 15.03
N THR A 69 7.46 -19.61 15.62
CA THR A 69 7.75 -19.53 17.05
C THR A 69 8.34 -18.17 17.44
N GLN A 70 9.27 -17.64 16.64
CA GLN A 70 9.87 -16.32 16.85
C GLN A 70 8.84 -15.19 16.73
N ILE A 71 7.96 -15.25 15.74
CA ILE A 71 6.89 -14.26 15.55
C ILE A 71 5.92 -14.33 16.74
N TYR A 72 5.50 -15.52 17.13
CA TYR A 72 4.59 -15.69 18.27
C TYR A 72 5.18 -15.12 19.57
N ASP A 73 6.45 -15.41 19.87
CA ASP A 73 7.17 -14.90 21.04
C ASP A 73 7.26 -13.36 21.04
N ALA A 74 7.56 -12.76 19.87
CA ALA A 74 7.71 -11.32 19.75
C ALA A 74 6.40 -10.53 19.92
N PHE A 75 5.27 -11.11 19.51
CA PHE A 75 3.96 -10.44 19.54
C PHE A 75 3.11 -10.80 20.78
N SER A 76 3.50 -11.81 21.54
CA SER A 76 2.73 -12.30 22.69
C SER A 76 3.40 -11.89 24.00
N PRO A 77 3.05 -10.73 24.61
CA PRO A 77 3.66 -10.26 25.84
C PRO A 77 3.35 -11.15 27.04
N THR A 78 2.22 -11.83 27.00
CA THR A 78 1.79 -12.81 28.02
C THR A 78 1.31 -14.07 27.32
N ILE A 79 2.02 -15.17 27.52
CA ILE A 79 1.72 -16.44 26.83
C ILE A 79 0.83 -17.29 27.73
N THR A 80 -0.40 -17.56 27.30
CA THR A 80 -1.31 -18.48 27.99
C THR A 80 -1.66 -19.68 27.07
N PRO A 81 -2.04 -20.84 27.65
CA PRO A 81 -2.48 -21.98 26.85
C PRO A 81 -3.65 -21.65 25.91
N ARG A 82 -4.53 -20.75 26.33
CA ARG A 82 -5.70 -20.31 25.55
C ARG A 82 -5.27 -19.51 24.33
N ASP A 83 -4.30 -18.61 24.48
CA ASP A 83 -3.80 -17.78 23.38
C ASP A 83 -3.08 -18.63 22.34
N ILE A 84 -2.29 -19.64 22.79
CA ILE A 84 -1.64 -20.61 21.91
C ILE A 84 -2.68 -21.38 21.08
N VAL A 85 -3.71 -21.94 21.73
CA VAL A 85 -4.74 -22.69 21.02
C VAL A 85 -5.53 -21.80 20.05
N SER A 86 -5.85 -20.57 20.46
CA SER A 86 -6.53 -19.58 19.62
C SER A 86 -5.71 -19.24 18.38
N PHE A 87 -4.42 -18.96 18.56
CA PHE A 87 -3.50 -18.67 17.45
C PHE A 87 -3.40 -19.86 16.48
N ILE A 88 -3.20 -21.08 16.99
CA ILE A 88 -3.08 -22.27 16.14
C ILE A 88 -4.38 -22.52 15.35
N ASN A 89 -5.55 -22.36 15.97
CA ASN A 89 -6.83 -22.51 15.30
C ASN A 89 -7.02 -21.47 14.18
N GLU A 90 -6.66 -20.20 14.43
CA GLU A 90 -6.71 -19.17 13.42
C GLU A 90 -5.71 -19.44 12.29
N TYR A 91 -4.50 -19.87 12.64
CA TYR A 91 -3.47 -20.25 11.68
C TYR A 91 -3.96 -21.38 10.75
N VAL A 92 -4.52 -22.45 11.31
CA VAL A 92 -5.09 -23.56 10.53
C VAL A 92 -6.20 -23.09 9.60
N SER A 93 -7.07 -22.23 10.11
CA SER A 93 -8.17 -21.67 9.31
C SER A 93 -7.64 -20.91 8.10
N ILE A 94 -6.67 -20.01 8.31
CA ILE A 94 -6.08 -19.20 7.25
C ILE A 94 -5.30 -20.08 6.27
N ALA A 95 -4.47 -20.99 6.77
CA ALA A 95 -3.68 -21.90 5.93
C ALA A 95 -4.56 -22.77 5.01
N LYS A 96 -5.73 -23.20 5.49
CA LYS A 96 -6.69 -23.98 4.69
C LYS A 96 -7.49 -23.17 3.69
N THR A 97 -7.67 -21.88 3.93
CA THR A 97 -8.44 -20.99 3.04
C THR A 97 -7.54 -20.24 2.05
N ALA A 98 -6.24 -20.23 2.26
CA ALA A 98 -5.29 -19.63 1.32
C ALA A 98 -5.38 -20.36 -0.04
N ILE A 99 -5.38 -19.59 -1.13
CA ILE A 99 -5.49 -20.11 -2.49
C ILE A 99 -4.19 -20.77 -2.93
N ASP A 100 -3.07 -20.15 -2.57
CA ASP A 100 -1.72 -20.64 -2.88
C ASP A 100 -1.01 -21.12 -1.61
N ASP A 101 0.09 -21.84 -1.80
CA ASP A 101 0.99 -22.24 -0.71
C ASP A 101 1.78 -21.02 -0.21
N ILE A 102 1.39 -20.51 0.95
CA ILE A 102 1.99 -19.32 1.56
C ILE A 102 2.96 -19.74 2.65
N PRO A 103 4.22 -19.25 2.63
CA PRO A 103 5.19 -19.57 3.67
C PRO A 103 4.69 -19.21 5.07
N ALA A 104 4.96 -20.11 6.02
CA ALA A 104 4.40 -20.11 7.37
C ALA A 104 4.54 -18.77 8.13
N GLN A 105 5.67 -18.09 7.96
CA GLN A 105 5.92 -16.80 8.60
C GLN A 105 4.92 -15.70 8.20
N TYR A 106 4.49 -15.68 6.94
CA TYR A 106 3.55 -14.64 6.49
C TYR A 106 2.14 -14.86 7.00
N ILE A 107 1.72 -16.11 7.18
CA ILE A 107 0.45 -16.43 7.85
C ILE A 107 0.50 -15.97 9.31
N ALA A 108 1.60 -16.25 10.02
CA ALA A 108 1.77 -15.80 11.40
C ALA A 108 1.80 -14.26 11.51
N LEU A 109 2.53 -13.57 10.64
CA LEU A 109 2.55 -12.10 10.58
C LEU A 109 1.17 -11.53 10.28
N PHE A 110 0.43 -12.14 9.37
CA PHE A 110 -0.93 -11.71 9.02
C PHE A 110 -1.89 -11.79 10.22
N ILE A 111 -1.84 -12.87 11.01
CA ILE A 111 -2.69 -13.02 12.21
C ILE A 111 -2.48 -11.86 13.17
N PHE A 112 -1.21 -11.53 13.49
CA PHE A 112 -0.91 -10.44 14.41
C PHE A 112 -1.15 -9.05 13.82
N GLY A 113 -0.95 -8.89 12.51
CA GLY A 113 -1.15 -7.63 11.78
C GLY A 113 -2.59 -7.33 11.41
N LYS A 114 -3.48 -8.33 11.39
CA LYS A 114 -4.84 -8.26 10.83
C LYS A 114 -5.63 -7.03 11.26
N LYS A 115 -5.65 -6.72 12.56
CA LYS A 115 -6.38 -5.56 13.09
C LYS A 115 -5.86 -4.23 12.53
N LEU A 116 -4.55 -4.08 12.34
CA LEU A 116 -3.96 -2.87 11.78
C LEU A 116 -4.15 -2.82 10.27
N ILE A 117 -4.06 -3.98 9.61
CA ILE A 117 -4.36 -4.11 8.18
C ILE A 117 -5.82 -3.75 7.90
N ASP A 118 -6.77 -4.22 8.71
CA ASP A 118 -8.20 -3.87 8.57
C ASP A 118 -8.44 -2.35 8.69
N ASN A 119 -7.67 -1.66 9.54
CA ASN A 119 -7.81 -0.22 9.73
C ASN A 119 -7.23 0.59 8.56
N ASN A 120 -6.12 0.16 7.98
CA ASN A 120 -5.48 0.84 6.84
C ASN A 120 -4.75 -0.17 5.94
N PRO A 121 -5.50 -0.91 5.10
CA PRO A 121 -4.93 -2.00 4.30
C PRO A 121 -3.82 -1.54 3.36
N GLN A 122 -3.99 -0.41 2.67
CA GLN A 122 -3.03 0.08 1.69
C GLN A 122 -1.65 0.35 2.30
N LYS A 123 -1.62 1.00 3.46
CA LYS A 123 -0.39 1.32 4.16
C LYS A 123 0.24 0.09 4.80
N GLU A 124 -0.55 -0.68 5.54
CA GLU A 124 -0.05 -1.80 6.33
C GLU A 124 0.37 -3.00 5.49
N LEU A 125 -0.27 -3.24 4.34
CA LEU A 125 0.17 -4.27 3.41
C LEU A 125 1.49 -3.92 2.75
N LEU A 126 1.72 -2.64 2.45
CA LEU A 126 2.94 -2.18 1.80
C LEU A 126 4.09 -1.98 2.77
N ASN A 127 3.80 -1.38 3.93
CA ASN A 127 4.79 -0.98 4.93
C ASN A 127 4.26 -1.26 6.34
N PRO A 128 4.31 -2.54 6.78
CA PRO A 128 3.69 -2.97 8.01
C PRO A 128 4.25 -2.27 9.25
N SER A 129 3.47 -1.40 9.87
CA SER A 129 3.85 -0.72 11.12
C SER A 129 3.85 -1.65 12.32
N PHE A 130 3.12 -2.77 12.23
CA PHE A 130 2.97 -3.73 13.31
C PHE A 130 4.20 -4.61 13.55
N LEU A 131 5.18 -4.61 12.67
CA LEU A 131 6.38 -5.47 12.82
C LEU A 131 7.16 -5.24 14.11
N GLY A 132 7.10 -4.05 14.72
CA GLY A 132 7.67 -3.76 16.03
C GLY A 132 9.12 -4.21 16.16
N SER A 133 9.41 -5.11 17.12
CA SER A 133 10.73 -5.68 17.35
C SER A 133 11.24 -6.57 16.22
N LEU A 134 10.36 -7.09 15.36
CA LEU A 134 10.73 -7.91 14.19
C LEU A 134 11.08 -7.07 12.95
N LYS A 135 10.98 -5.74 13.02
CA LYS A 135 11.24 -4.85 11.90
C LYS A 135 12.61 -5.14 11.27
N PHE A 136 13.66 -5.35 12.08
CA PHE A 136 15.01 -5.61 11.57
C PHE A 136 15.13 -6.90 10.74
N LEU A 137 14.26 -7.90 10.96
CA LEU A 137 14.23 -9.15 10.19
C LEU A 137 13.46 -9.02 8.87
N TYR A 138 12.41 -8.21 8.87
CA TYR A 138 11.43 -8.17 7.79
C TYR A 138 11.38 -6.84 7.02
N GLU A 139 12.12 -5.80 7.45
CA GLU A 139 12.09 -4.47 6.82
C GLU A 139 12.44 -4.48 5.32
N ASN A 140 13.37 -5.36 4.93
CA ASN A 140 13.82 -5.51 3.55
C ASN A 140 13.20 -6.71 2.83
N ASP A 141 12.25 -7.38 3.45
CA ASP A 141 11.55 -8.51 2.85
C ASP A 141 10.56 -8.02 1.79
N LYS A 142 10.91 -8.28 0.52
CA LYS A 142 10.13 -7.85 -0.65
C LYS A 142 8.85 -8.67 -0.82
N ASP A 143 8.76 -9.81 -0.16
CA ASP A 143 7.65 -10.75 -0.30
C ASP A 143 6.51 -10.47 0.69
N ILE A 144 6.74 -9.70 1.76
CA ILE A 144 5.69 -9.32 2.73
C ILE A 144 4.47 -8.71 2.04
N PRO A 145 4.59 -7.65 1.23
CA PRO A 145 3.41 -7.05 0.59
C PRO A 145 2.63 -8.04 -0.26
N LYS A 146 3.35 -8.92 -0.95
CA LYS A 146 2.81 -9.95 -1.83
C LYS A 146 1.94 -10.95 -1.07
N TYR A 147 2.51 -11.59 -0.04
CA TYR A 147 1.81 -12.63 0.71
C TYR A 147 0.73 -12.07 1.63
N LEU A 148 0.97 -10.93 2.29
CA LEU A 148 -0.07 -10.30 3.11
C LEU A 148 -1.25 -9.83 2.27
N SER A 149 -1.02 -9.32 1.07
CA SER A 149 -2.10 -8.94 0.15
C SER A 149 -2.90 -10.15 -0.33
N ALA A 150 -2.23 -11.26 -0.67
CA ALA A 150 -2.88 -12.50 -1.06
C ALA A 150 -3.79 -13.03 0.06
N LEU A 151 -3.31 -13.02 1.31
CA LEU A 151 -4.08 -13.44 2.48
C LEU A 151 -5.27 -12.51 2.76
N TYR A 152 -5.06 -11.20 2.69
CA TYR A 152 -6.08 -10.22 3.03
C TYR A 152 -7.23 -10.19 2.02
N TYR A 153 -6.91 -10.18 0.73
CA TYR A 153 -7.91 -10.11 -0.33
C TYR A 153 -8.38 -11.47 -0.83
N GLN A 154 -7.78 -12.56 -0.30
CA GLN A 154 -8.05 -13.94 -0.75
C GLN A 154 -7.88 -14.07 -2.27
N LEU A 155 -6.76 -13.58 -2.79
CA LEU A 155 -6.38 -13.63 -4.19
C LEU A 155 -5.17 -14.56 -4.38
N PRO A 156 -5.00 -15.11 -5.60
CA PRO A 156 -3.75 -15.75 -5.95
C PRO A 156 -2.57 -14.80 -5.74
N VAL A 157 -1.44 -15.34 -5.24
CA VAL A 157 -0.26 -14.56 -4.87
C VAL A 157 0.26 -13.70 -6.03
N ASN A 158 0.17 -14.20 -7.27
CA ASN A 158 0.62 -13.47 -8.45
C ASN A 158 -0.31 -12.32 -8.84
N GLU A 159 -1.59 -12.40 -8.51
CA GLU A 159 -2.61 -11.40 -8.84
C GLU A 159 -2.74 -10.32 -7.75
N ALA A 160 -2.45 -10.69 -6.49
CA ALA A 160 -2.67 -9.82 -5.35
C ALA A 160 -1.92 -8.48 -5.45
N MET A 161 -0.69 -8.50 -5.96
CA MET A 161 0.12 -7.30 -6.15
C MET A 161 -0.45 -6.38 -7.22
N ASP A 162 -0.85 -6.95 -8.36
CA ASP A 162 -1.36 -6.17 -9.48
C ASP A 162 -2.71 -5.52 -9.14
N VAL A 163 -3.63 -6.27 -8.57
CA VAL A 163 -4.98 -5.77 -8.25
C VAL A 163 -4.92 -4.67 -7.19
N VAL A 164 -4.15 -4.87 -6.13
CA VAL A 164 -4.13 -3.97 -4.97
C VAL A 164 -3.36 -2.69 -5.26
N PHE A 165 -2.13 -2.83 -5.75
CA PHE A 165 -1.24 -1.69 -5.92
C PHE A 165 -1.46 -0.95 -7.22
N THR A 166 -1.85 -1.62 -8.31
CA THR A 166 -2.20 -0.96 -9.57
C THR A 166 -3.37 0.01 -9.38
N ARG A 167 -4.43 -0.41 -8.68
CA ARG A 167 -5.58 0.47 -8.41
C ARG A 167 -5.21 1.65 -7.52
N THR A 168 -4.38 1.44 -6.51
CA THR A 168 -3.89 2.51 -5.64
C THR A 168 -3.04 3.51 -6.43
N CYS A 169 -2.13 3.04 -7.28
CA CYS A 169 -1.34 3.88 -8.18
C CYS A 169 -2.23 4.66 -9.16
N GLN A 170 -3.21 4.00 -9.77
CA GLN A 170 -4.16 4.66 -10.68
C GLN A 170 -4.92 5.80 -9.98
N GLN A 171 -5.47 5.54 -8.79
CA GLN A 171 -6.21 6.56 -8.03
C GLN A 171 -5.32 7.73 -7.63
N ALA A 172 -4.07 7.47 -7.21
CA ALA A 172 -3.12 8.51 -6.88
C ALA A 172 -2.76 9.37 -8.11
N LEU A 173 -2.57 8.75 -9.28
CA LEU A 173 -2.32 9.44 -10.54
C LEU A 173 -3.52 10.30 -10.95
N ASP A 174 -4.74 9.74 -10.94
CA ASP A 174 -5.96 10.44 -11.35
C ASP A 174 -6.31 11.62 -10.43
N ASN A 175 -5.90 11.56 -9.15
CA ASN A 175 -6.14 12.60 -8.15
C ASN A 175 -4.96 13.58 -7.96
N ASN A 176 -3.87 13.45 -8.73
CA ASN A 176 -2.63 14.22 -8.55
C ASN A 176 -2.12 14.18 -7.09
N ASN A 177 -2.03 12.99 -6.53
CA ASN A 177 -1.58 12.76 -5.16
C ASN A 177 -0.24 11.99 -5.11
N PRO A 178 0.92 12.67 -5.31
CA PRO A 178 2.23 12.03 -5.28
C PRO A 178 2.59 11.46 -3.88
N GLU A 179 2.05 12.03 -2.80
CA GLU A 179 2.33 11.56 -1.44
C GLU A 179 1.85 10.11 -1.23
N GLN A 180 0.72 9.75 -1.82
CA GLN A 180 0.20 8.39 -1.76
C GLN A 180 1.10 7.38 -2.49
N LEU A 181 1.90 7.82 -3.46
CA LEU A 181 2.85 7.00 -4.19
C LEU A 181 4.23 6.89 -3.54
N ASN A 182 4.59 7.77 -2.60
CA ASN A 182 5.92 7.82 -2.01
C ASN A 182 6.34 6.48 -1.37
N ASP A 183 5.42 5.81 -0.67
CA ASP A 183 5.72 4.52 -0.05
C ASP A 183 5.96 3.41 -1.09
N ILE A 184 5.27 3.47 -2.24
CA ILE A 184 5.40 2.49 -3.33
C ILE A 184 6.66 2.77 -4.15
N VAL A 185 6.94 4.04 -4.46
CA VAL A 185 8.13 4.48 -5.21
C VAL A 185 9.42 4.07 -4.52
N ASN A 186 9.47 4.15 -3.20
CA ASN A 186 10.61 3.70 -2.40
C ASN A 186 10.83 2.18 -2.43
N ARG A 187 9.95 1.42 -3.10
CA ARG A 187 10.08 -0.02 -3.40
C ARG A 187 10.12 -0.24 -4.92
N PRO A 188 11.27 -0.01 -5.57
CA PRO A 188 11.38 0.05 -7.04
C PRO A 188 10.84 -1.18 -7.77
N ALA A 189 11.04 -2.38 -7.20
CA ALA A 189 10.58 -3.63 -7.81
C ALA A 189 9.04 -3.69 -7.90
N ILE A 190 8.35 -3.23 -6.86
CA ILE A 190 6.88 -3.18 -6.82
C ILE A 190 6.38 -2.06 -7.75
N PHE A 191 6.94 -0.86 -7.58
CA PHE A 191 6.53 0.30 -8.36
C PHE A 191 6.65 0.07 -9.86
N MET A 192 7.78 -0.45 -10.33
CA MET A 192 7.98 -0.75 -11.74
C MET A 192 7.02 -1.83 -12.27
N GLY A 193 6.60 -2.77 -11.43
CA GLY A 193 5.66 -3.82 -11.83
C GLY A 193 4.23 -3.32 -11.99
N VAL A 194 3.80 -2.33 -11.24
CA VAL A 194 2.40 -1.90 -11.19
C VAL A 194 2.11 -0.57 -11.89
N ILE A 195 3.10 0.33 -11.99
CA ILE A 195 2.87 1.71 -12.47
C ILE A 195 2.48 1.77 -13.94
N GLU A 196 3.07 0.94 -14.80
CA GLU A 196 2.74 0.91 -16.23
C GLU A 196 1.27 0.48 -16.41
N ASN A 197 0.82 -0.54 -15.70
CA ASN A 197 -0.58 -0.98 -15.69
C ASN A 197 -1.52 0.10 -15.12
N ALA A 198 -1.09 0.80 -14.07
CA ALA A 198 -1.85 1.92 -13.52
C ALA A 198 -2.03 3.05 -14.54
N ILE A 199 -0.95 3.44 -15.24
CA ILE A 199 -1.00 4.47 -16.31
C ILE A 199 -1.92 4.04 -17.46
N LEU A 200 -1.95 2.76 -17.82
CA LEU A 200 -2.86 2.28 -18.86
C LEU A 200 -4.35 2.43 -18.48
N ASN A 201 -4.66 2.52 -17.20
CA ASN A 201 -6.02 2.63 -16.68
C ASN A 201 -6.40 4.02 -16.16
N ILE A 202 -5.51 5.04 -16.27
CA ILE A 202 -5.83 6.41 -15.84
C ILE A 202 -6.99 6.99 -16.63
N THR A 203 -7.74 7.85 -15.96
CA THR A 203 -8.87 8.60 -16.51
C THR A 203 -8.56 10.09 -16.68
N ASN A 204 -7.58 10.61 -15.93
CA ASN A 204 -7.15 12.01 -15.98
C ASN A 204 -5.67 12.15 -16.30
N ILE A 205 -5.36 12.38 -17.59
CA ILE A 205 -3.97 12.49 -18.09
C ILE A 205 -3.26 13.71 -17.50
N GLU A 206 -3.95 14.83 -17.32
CA GLU A 206 -3.40 16.06 -16.75
C GLU A 206 -2.92 15.81 -15.32
N ASN A 207 -3.79 15.30 -14.46
CA ASN A 207 -3.44 14.96 -13.08
C ASN A 207 -2.33 13.91 -13.00
N ALA A 208 -2.37 12.89 -13.83
CA ALA A 208 -1.35 11.84 -13.86
C ALA A 208 0.03 12.39 -14.26
N THR A 209 0.06 13.30 -15.24
CA THR A 209 1.30 13.96 -15.67
C THR A 209 1.89 14.83 -14.56
N LEU A 210 1.05 15.62 -13.87
CA LEU A 210 1.46 16.44 -12.74
C LEU A 210 1.95 15.58 -11.57
N CYS A 211 1.24 14.52 -11.25
CA CYS A 211 1.60 13.58 -10.19
C CYS A 211 2.98 12.95 -10.44
N LEU A 212 3.21 12.40 -11.65
CA LEU A 212 4.50 11.81 -12.01
C LEU A 212 5.64 12.82 -12.02
N ASN A 213 5.40 14.08 -12.44
CA ASN A 213 6.41 15.13 -12.43
C ASN A 213 6.85 15.51 -11.01
N ASN A 214 5.94 15.43 -10.05
CA ASN A 214 6.21 15.76 -8.65
C ASN A 214 6.76 14.59 -7.83
N LEU A 215 6.87 13.42 -8.45
CA LEU A 215 7.33 12.21 -7.78
C LEU A 215 8.86 12.10 -7.84
N GLU A 216 9.51 11.83 -6.69
CA GLU A 216 10.96 11.63 -6.62
C GLU A 216 11.32 10.25 -7.20
N MET A 217 11.79 10.22 -8.44
CA MET A 217 12.12 9.00 -9.18
C MET A 217 13.61 8.87 -9.52
N SER A 218 14.48 9.70 -8.95
CA SER A 218 15.92 9.73 -9.29
C SER A 218 16.64 8.40 -9.01
N HIS A 219 16.11 7.60 -8.09
CA HIS A 219 16.65 6.27 -7.76
C HIS A 219 16.21 5.15 -8.72
N LEU A 220 15.27 5.45 -9.63
CA LEU A 220 14.80 4.48 -10.63
C LEU A 220 15.68 4.48 -11.88
N PRO A 221 15.77 3.35 -12.63
CA PRO A 221 16.47 3.32 -13.90
C PRO A 221 15.84 4.28 -14.93
N ASN A 222 16.66 5.08 -15.62
CA ASN A 222 16.20 6.02 -16.64
C ASN A 222 15.34 5.34 -17.73
N ALA A 223 15.64 4.10 -18.09
CA ALA A 223 14.85 3.34 -19.06
C ALA A 223 13.42 3.08 -18.57
N ALA A 224 13.21 2.85 -17.27
CA ALA A 224 11.88 2.68 -16.69
C ALA A 224 11.13 4.03 -16.68
N ILE A 225 11.77 5.10 -16.23
CA ILE A 225 11.17 6.45 -16.23
C ILE A 225 10.73 6.84 -17.65
N ASN A 226 11.57 6.58 -18.66
CA ASN A 226 11.22 6.85 -20.05
C ASN A 226 10.00 6.04 -20.53
N ARG A 227 9.87 4.78 -20.08
CA ARG A 227 8.66 3.98 -20.39
C ARG A 227 7.41 4.57 -19.78
N PHE A 228 7.46 5.02 -18.55
CA PHE A 228 6.30 5.67 -17.89
C PHE A 228 5.81 6.89 -18.67
N TRP A 229 6.72 7.78 -19.07
CA TRP A 229 6.38 8.93 -19.90
C TRP A 229 5.86 8.55 -21.29
N ASN A 230 6.39 7.48 -21.87
CA ASN A 230 5.88 6.96 -23.13
C ASN A 230 4.47 6.36 -22.99
N CYS A 231 4.15 5.72 -21.86
CA CYS A 231 2.81 5.23 -21.55
C CYS A 231 1.81 6.40 -21.43
N ILE A 232 2.16 7.47 -20.72
CA ILE A 232 1.33 8.69 -20.66
C ILE A 232 1.11 9.27 -22.06
N PHE A 233 2.17 9.39 -22.86
CA PHE A 233 2.05 9.85 -24.24
C PHE A 233 1.11 8.98 -25.07
N GLY A 234 1.15 7.66 -24.90
CA GLY A 234 0.26 6.72 -25.59
C GLY A 234 -1.23 6.87 -25.22
N LYS A 235 -1.54 7.51 -24.08
CA LYS A 235 -2.92 7.77 -23.63
C LYS A 235 -3.50 9.07 -24.20
N LEU A 236 -2.70 9.92 -24.86
CA LEU A 236 -3.17 11.18 -25.41
C LEU A 236 -4.18 10.97 -26.53
N ASP A 237 -5.31 11.65 -26.43
CA ASP A 237 -6.23 11.84 -27.57
C ASP A 237 -5.77 13.04 -28.40
N PHE A 238 -5.04 12.76 -29.47
CA PHE A 238 -4.50 13.79 -30.34
C PHE A 238 -5.59 14.59 -31.06
N ASN A 239 -6.77 14.01 -31.32
CA ASN A 239 -7.87 14.74 -31.96
C ASN A 239 -8.44 15.77 -31.00
N ALA A 240 -8.58 15.43 -29.72
CA ALA A 240 -9.01 16.38 -28.70
C ALA A 240 -7.94 17.48 -28.49
N LEU A 241 -6.67 17.12 -28.41
CA LEU A 241 -5.57 18.08 -28.26
C LEU A 241 -5.48 19.10 -29.39
N GLU A 242 -5.85 18.73 -30.60
CA GLU A 242 -5.84 19.60 -31.77
C GLU A 242 -7.01 20.61 -31.80
N GLN A 243 -7.99 20.46 -30.89
CA GLN A 243 -9.20 21.27 -30.77
C GLN A 243 -9.34 21.95 -29.40
N GLU A 244 -8.37 21.79 -28.52
CA GLU A 244 -8.38 22.38 -27.16
C GLU A 244 -7.22 23.36 -26.97
N ALA A 245 -7.39 24.27 -25.99
CA ALA A 245 -6.32 25.15 -25.57
C ALA A 245 -5.12 24.38 -25.02
N VAL A 246 -3.91 24.88 -25.30
CA VAL A 246 -2.67 24.28 -24.79
C VAL A 246 -2.64 24.36 -23.26
N LYS A 247 -2.39 23.23 -22.61
CA LYS A 247 -2.36 23.09 -21.16
C LYS A 247 -0.94 22.87 -20.64
N ASP A 248 -0.69 23.22 -19.38
CA ASP A 248 0.65 23.16 -18.77
C ASP A 248 1.21 21.73 -18.70
N TYR A 249 0.38 20.72 -18.48
CA TYR A 249 0.83 19.32 -18.44
C TYR A 249 1.46 18.86 -19.76
N GLN A 250 1.07 19.44 -20.89
CA GLN A 250 1.63 19.10 -22.21
C GLN A 250 3.10 19.56 -22.31
N PHE A 251 3.45 20.70 -21.71
CA PHE A 251 4.85 21.16 -21.62
C PHE A 251 5.69 20.24 -20.72
N ILE A 252 5.13 19.81 -19.60
CA ILE A 252 5.79 18.85 -18.70
C ILE A 252 6.07 17.53 -19.47
N LEU A 253 5.09 17.04 -20.20
CA LEU A 253 5.24 15.80 -20.97
C LEU A 253 6.32 15.97 -22.06
N LEU A 254 6.30 17.07 -22.81
CA LEU A 254 7.35 17.40 -23.80
C LEU A 254 8.75 17.38 -23.20
N LYS A 255 8.93 17.93 -21.99
CA LYS A 255 10.21 17.95 -21.28
C LYS A 255 10.72 16.54 -21.00
N HIS A 256 9.84 15.64 -20.58
CA HIS A 256 10.22 14.31 -20.12
C HIS A 256 10.29 13.23 -21.21
N LEU A 257 9.64 13.44 -22.36
CA LEU A 257 9.72 12.49 -23.48
C LEU A 257 11.17 12.37 -23.99
N ALA A 258 11.67 11.15 -24.07
CA ALA A 258 13.01 10.88 -24.63
C ALA A 258 12.99 10.82 -26.17
N SER A 259 11.89 10.34 -26.77
CA SER A 259 11.76 10.15 -28.21
C SER A 259 11.55 11.48 -28.94
N LYS A 260 12.45 11.81 -29.86
CA LYS A 260 12.33 13.00 -30.75
C LYS A 260 11.04 12.96 -31.57
N ASN A 261 10.63 11.78 -32.06
CA ASN A 261 9.40 11.63 -32.83
C ASN A 261 8.15 11.91 -32.00
N TYR A 262 8.12 11.47 -30.72
CA TYR A 262 7.01 11.74 -29.83
C TYR A 262 6.91 13.23 -29.47
N LYS A 263 8.06 13.88 -29.22
CA LYS A 263 8.12 15.33 -29.01
C LYS A 263 7.56 16.10 -30.22
N ILE A 264 8.00 15.76 -31.43
CA ILE A 264 7.51 16.41 -32.66
C ILE A 264 5.99 16.21 -32.79
N ARG A 265 5.49 15.00 -32.59
CA ARG A 265 4.05 14.71 -32.71
C ARG A 265 3.24 15.52 -31.70
N LEU A 266 3.66 15.57 -30.44
CA LEU A 266 2.99 16.34 -29.40
C LEU A 266 3.04 17.85 -29.69
N ALA A 267 4.21 18.38 -30.05
CA ALA A 267 4.36 19.79 -30.39
C ALA A 267 3.49 20.19 -31.59
N CYS A 268 3.40 19.34 -32.64
CA CYS A 268 2.50 19.57 -33.78
C CYS A 268 1.04 19.70 -33.35
N SER A 269 0.56 18.78 -32.47
CA SER A 269 -0.81 18.82 -31.98
C SER A 269 -1.07 20.04 -31.08
N MET A 270 -0.10 20.41 -30.25
CA MET A 270 -0.18 21.65 -29.43
C MET A 270 -0.30 22.90 -30.31
N VAL A 271 0.49 22.99 -31.40
CA VAL A 271 0.39 24.13 -32.36
C VAL A 271 -0.97 24.16 -33.03
N LYS A 272 -1.53 23.00 -33.41
CA LYS A 272 -2.88 22.95 -33.99
C LYS A 272 -3.96 23.39 -32.99
N GLY A 273 -3.89 22.89 -31.76
CA GLY A 273 -4.78 23.31 -30.68
C GLY A 273 -4.68 24.81 -30.37
N TYR A 274 -3.46 25.35 -30.30
CA TYR A 274 -3.23 26.77 -30.20
C TYR A 274 -3.95 27.56 -31.29
N ARG A 275 -3.79 27.17 -32.58
CA ARG A 275 -4.43 27.86 -33.72
C ARG A 275 -5.94 27.73 -33.69
N TYR A 276 -6.46 26.54 -33.37
CA TYR A 276 -7.88 26.31 -33.26
C TYR A 276 -8.53 27.26 -32.24
N CYS A 277 -7.90 27.42 -31.07
CA CYS A 277 -8.39 28.34 -30.04
C CYS A 277 -8.21 29.82 -30.42
N GLU A 278 -7.14 30.17 -31.12
CA GLU A 278 -6.95 31.55 -31.61
C GLU A 278 -8.05 31.95 -32.61
N GLU A 279 -8.49 31.01 -33.45
CA GLU A 279 -9.55 31.23 -34.42
C GLU A 279 -10.97 31.21 -33.82
N ASN A 280 -11.20 30.37 -32.81
CA ASN A 280 -12.55 30.11 -32.29
C ASN A 280 -12.82 30.75 -30.93
N ASN A 281 -11.80 30.97 -30.10
CA ASN A 281 -11.92 31.56 -28.77
C ASN A 281 -10.60 32.25 -28.34
N PRO A 282 -10.33 33.47 -28.84
CA PRO A 282 -9.09 34.18 -28.59
C PRO A 282 -9.01 34.67 -27.13
N GLU A 283 -8.29 33.92 -26.31
CA GLU A 283 -7.95 34.32 -24.94
C GLU A 283 -6.48 34.77 -24.84
N ALA A 284 -6.22 35.82 -24.05
CA ALA A 284 -4.87 36.36 -23.83
C ALA A 284 -3.89 35.28 -23.29
N ASP A 285 -4.35 34.36 -22.48
CA ASP A 285 -3.56 33.25 -21.93
C ASP A 285 -3.05 32.29 -23.02
N ASN A 286 -3.83 32.09 -24.06
CA ASN A 286 -3.47 31.23 -25.18
C ASN A 286 -2.29 31.80 -25.97
N TYR A 287 -2.22 33.13 -26.14
CA TYR A 287 -1.08 33.79 -26.77
C TYR A 287 0.21 33.62 -25.95
N VAL A 288 0.14 33.77 -24.62
CA VAL A 288 1.28 33.55 -23.73
C VAL A 288 1.80 32.12 -23.83
N LYS A 289 0.91 31.14 -23.86
CA LYS A 289 1.27 29.71 -24.03
C LYS A 289 1.88 29.43 -25.41
N GLY A 290 1.38 30.05 -26.47
CA GLY A 290 1.98 29.98 -27.80
C GLY A 290 3.40 30.54 -27.85
N VAL A 291 3.64 31.69 -27.22
CA VAL A 291 4.99 32.29 -27.11
C VAL A 291 5.91 31.42 -26.27
N ARG A 292 5.40 30.80 -25.19
CA ARG A 292 6.15 29.84 -24.37
C ARG A 292 6.55 28.62 -25.19
N LEU A 293 5.65 28.08 -26.00
CA LEU A 293 5.93 26.97 -26.90
C LEU A 293 7.11 27.28 -27.85
N LEU A 294 7.16 28.51 -28.38
CA LEU A 294 8.22 28.98 -29.28
C LEU A 294 9.55 29.20 -28.56
N ARG A 295 9.55 29.50 -27.27
CA ARG A 295 10.76 29.79 -26.50
C ARG A 295 11.43 28.58 -25.87
N GLU A 296 10.63 27.63 -25.41
CA GLU A 296 11.12 26.50 -24.60
C GLU A 296 11.61 25.32 -25.45
N TYR A 297 11.29 25.28 -26.74
CA TYR A 297 11.60 24.10 -27.58
C TYR A 297 12.61 24.43 -28.68
N ASP A 298 13.48 23.43 -28.89
CA ASP A 298 14.44 23.37 -29.96
C ASP A 298 13.79 23.84 -31.26
N THR A 299 14.39 24.86 -31.89
CA THR A 299 13.92 25.48 -33.14
C THR A 299 13.67 24.46 -34.25
N ASP A 300 14.43 23.36 -34.30
CA ASP A 300 14.24 22.27 -35.24
C ASP A 300 12.91 21.51 -35.07
N ILE A 301 12.49 21.29 -33.83
CA ILE A 301 11.22 20.62 -33.53
C ILE A 301 10.05 21.51 -33.92
N LEU A 302 10.13 22.80 -33.59
CA LEU A 302 9.13 23.80 -33.93
C LEU A 302 9.11 24.09 -35.45
N ALA A 303 10.25 24.20 -36.07
CA ALA A 303 10.32 24.39 -37.54
C ALA A 303 9.62 23.25 -38.28
N ARG A 304 9.82 22.00 -37.86
CA ARG A 304 9.12 20.84 -38.44
C ARG A 304 7.63 20.79 -38.11
N ALA A 305 7.22 21.28 -36.93
CA ALA A 305 5.82 21.36 -36.54
C ALA A 305 5.06 22.49 -37.23
N ILE A 306 5.74 23.57 -37.58
CA ILE A 306 5.16 24.78 -38.17
C ILE A 306 5.38 24.81 -39.70
N ALA A 307 6.47 24.25 -40.23
CA ALA A 307 6.89 24.30 -41.61
C ALA A 307 5.83 23.91 -42.65
N PRO A 308 4.94 22.93 -42.42
CA PRO A 308 3.92 22.59 -43.44
C PRO A 308 2.90 23.68 -43.75
N LYS A 309 2.85 24.76 -42.94
CA LYS A 309 1.83 25.82 -43.08
C LYS A 309 2.39 27.21 -43.28
N TRP A 310 3.70 27.36 -43.36
CA TRP A 310 4.35 28.64 -43.61
C TRP A 310 4.85 28.76 -45.06
N GLU A 311 4.32 27.93 -45.97
CA GLU A 311 4.38 28.24 -47.39
C GLU A 311 3.45 29.43 -47.66
N ILE A 312 4.04 30.63 -47.62
CA ILE A 312 3.48 31.86 -48.14
C ILE A 312 3.99 32.00 -49.59
#